data_b6d91f48791421e08becd59a8dda0e6d
#
_entry.id   b6d91f48791421e08becd59a8dda0e6d
#
_cell.length_a   1.000
_cell.length_b   1.000
_cell.length_c   1.000
_cell.angle_alpha   90.00
_cell.angle_beta   90.00
_cell.angle_gamma   90.00
#
_symmetry.space_group_name_H-M   'P 1'
#
loop_
_entity.id
_entity.type
_entity.pdbx_description
1 polymer ?
#
loop_
_entity_poly.entity_id
_entity_poly.type
_entity_poly.pdbx_seq_one_letter_code
_entity_poly.pdbx_strand_id
1 'polypeptide(L)'
;MVIGLVVHAGHRARFADAASTLTGVEFAWAVYEHEDEIRDLVAGLLRDHRPDGLLLGLVPYARARDLIPPDLPFSVTRSAALDLALAWARARGNGWPATPVSVDTFATETVDEVATALGLDRTAIATCPFDPDQPVADVVAFHRDQLARTGAPYVISVRMGVAAALDGQTAVLHALATPGTIRADLHELALRIRNKRADGQRFAAGLFLLETPDDRARVGLQHLLLNTPEFADAWIDQRGPRGVLVFAPASLFETVTHQWIGLPVLAEARDTLGVRAVAGFGIGASARLSVTLAERAAARAQQDADPGAYLFTGDGMTIGPMGASAAPLTYTYREHGGIEDLAGRAGLSAATLSRLAAVERGLEGRALSPSELARMLGITDPSGRRLIRKLTSADLVIETGSAQENRKGRPTRLYKLAITRALG
;
A
#
# COMPACT_ATOMS: atom_id res chain seq x y z
N MET A 1 9.57 8.49 16.16
CA MET A 1 9.35 7.68 14.96
C MET A 1 10.54 6.77 14.80
N VAL A 2 10.33 5.47 14.73
CA VAL A 2 11.40 4.47 14.58
C VAL A 2 11.37 3.95 13.13
N ILE A 3 12.50 4.02 12.43
CA ILE A 3 12.65 3.45 11.08
C ILE A 3 13.64 2.28 11.17
N GLY A 4 13.22 1.10 10.72
CA GLY A 4 14.08 -0.07 10.59
C GLY A 4 14.91 0.02 9.31
N LEU A 5 16.22 -0.22 9.43
CA LEU A 5 17.17 -0.24 8.32
C LEU A 5 17.73 -1.65 8.16
N VAL A 6 17.51 -2.27 7.01
CA VAL A 6 18.02 -3.61 6.70
C VAL A 6 19.10 -3.48 5.62
N VAL A 7 20.37 -3.58 6.05
CA VAL A 7 21.52 -3.23 5.22
C VAL A 7 22.65 -4.24 5.36
N HIS A 8 23.43 -4.44 4.30
CA HIS A 8 24.66 -5.20 4.38
C HIS A 8 25.73 -4.44 5.18
N ALA A 9 26.57 -5.16 5.96
CA ALA A 9 27.62 -4.57 6.79
C ALA A 9 28.51 -3.58 6.03
N GLY A 10 28.92 -3.92 4.81
CA GLY A 10 29.72 -3.06 3.93
C GLY A 10 29.03 -1.75 3.50
N HIS A 11 27.72 -1.64 3.66
CA HIS A 11 26.95 -0.44 3.30
C HIS A 11 26.56 0.42 4.48
N ARG A 12 26.71 -0.10 5.74
CA ARG A 12 26.25 0.53 6.97
C ARG A 12 26.69 1.98 7.12
N ALA A 13 27.96 2.27 6.86
CA ALA A 13 28.50 3.63 7.01
C ALA A 13 27.77 4.65 6.09
N ARG A 14 27.49 4.25 4.86
CA ARG A 14 26.79 5.08 3.87
C ARG A 14 25.33 5.37 4.26
N PHE A 15 24.64 4.36 4.78
CA PHE A 15 23.27 4.51 5.29
C PHE A 15 23.27 5.34 6.59
N ALA A 16 24.25 5.18 7.46
CA ALA A 16 24.38 5.98 8.67
C ALA A 16 24.61 7.47 8.36
N ASP A 17 25.46 7.78 7.38
CA ASP A 17 25.65 9.15 6.90
C ASP A 17 24.34 9.77 6.39
N ALA A 18 23.60 9.04 5.57
CA ALA A 18 22.29 9.50 5.08
C ALA A 18 21.28 9.65 6.21
N ALA A 19 21.22 8.70 7.16
CA ALA A 19 20.30 8.69 8.28
C ALA A 19 20.55 9.85 9.25
N SER A 20 21.80 10.26 9.44
CA SER A 20 22.19 11.37 10.34
C SER A 20 21.56 12.72 9.99
N THR A 21 21.07 12.85 8.77
CA THR A 21 20.42 14.09 8.29
C THR A 21 18.94 14.22 8.70
N LEU A 22 18.32 13.14 9.20
CA LEU A 22 16.92 13.16 9.63
C LEU A 22 16.82 13.44 11.13
N THR A 23 16.14 14.53 11.48
CA THR A 23 15.89 14.87 12.89
C THR A 23 14.59 14.26 13.39
N GLY A 24 14.54 13.85 14.67
CA GLY A 24 13.34 13.30 15.30
C GLY A 24 12.98 11.88 14.81
N VAL A 25 13.94 11.18 14.22
CA VAL A 25 13.83 9.78 13.80
C VAL A 25 14.87 8.96 14.55
N GLU A 26 14.43 7.86 15.11
CA GLU A 26 15.27 6.82 15.69
C GLU A 26 15.45 5.71 14.66
N PHE A 27 16.63 5.13 14.57
CA PHE A 27 16.93 4.08 13.61
C PHE A 27 17.26 2.77 14.30
N ALA A 28 16.50 1.72 13.98
CA ALA A 28 16.78 0.35 14.39
C ALA A 28 17.46 -0.39 13.23
N TRP A 29 18.60 -1.04 13.50
CA TRP A 29 19.47 -1.61 12.48
C TRP A 29 19.41 -3.13 12.46
N ALA A 30 19.14 -3.73 11.31
CA ALA A 30 19.40 -5.12 11.00
C ALA A 30 20.55 -5.17 9.97
N VAL A 31 21.73 -5.50 10.45
CA VAL A 31 22.96 -5.52 9.63
C VAL A 31 23.34 -6.96 9.36
N TYR A 32 23.40 -7.35 8.09
CA TYR A 32 23.75 -8.71 7.66
C TYR A 32 25.11 -8.74 6.93
N GLU A 33 25.78 -9.86 6.99
CA GLU A 33 26.98 -10.17 6.20
C GLU A 33 26.66 -11.17 5.10
N HIS A 34 25.77 -12.13 5.39
CA HIS A 34 25.33 -13.15 4.45
C HIS A 34 23.82 -13.06 4.18
N GLU A 35 23.40 -13.36 2.95
CA GLU A 35 21.99 -13.22 2.53
C GLU A 35 21.04 -14.18 3.27
N ASP A 36 21.50 -15.29 3.81
CA ASP A 36 20.74 -16.25 4.60
C ASP A 36 20.35 -15.71 5.99
N GLU A 37 21.11 -14.75 6.54
CA GLU A 37 20.80 -14.11 7.82
C GLU A 37 19.60 -13.14 7.75
N ILE A 38 19.26 -12.68 6.55
CA ILE A 38 18.32 -11.57 6.35
C ILE A 38 16.96 -11.84 6.98
N ARG A 39 16.42 -13.04 6.79
CA ARG A 39 15.08 -13.37 7.30
C ARG A 39 14.99 -13.30 8.82
N ASP A 40 15.96 -13.89 9.51
CA ASP A 40 15.98 -13.91 10.97
C ASP A 40 16.23 -12.50 11.55
N LEU A 41 17.10 -11.72 10.92
CA LEU A 41 17.35 -10.33 11.30
C LEU A 41 16.12 -9.43 11.10
N VAL A 42 15.38 -9.59 9.98
CA VAL A 42 14.14 -8.83 9.74
C VAL A 42 13.07 -9.25 10.73
N ALA A 43 12.90 -10.55 11.00
CA ALA A 43 11.94 -11.04 11.98
C ALA A 43 12.25 -10.51 13.40
N GLY A 44 13.54 -10.49 13.79
CA GLY A 44 14.01 -9.90 15.04
C GLY A 44 13.73 -8.40 15.11
N LEU A 45 14.09 -7.65 14.07
CA LEU A 45 13.86 -6.21 13.97
C LEU A 45 12.36 -5.85 14.14
N LEU A 46 11.47 -6.58 13.47
CA LEU A 46 10.03 -6.36 13.55
C LEU A 46 9.48 -6.66 14.95
N ARG A 47 9.94 -7.74 15.59
CA ARG A 47 9.48 -8.17 16.91
C ARG A 47 9.99 -7.25 18.02
N ASP A 48 11.29 -6.93 18.00
CA ASP A 48 11.97 -6.33 19.16
C ASP A 48 11.89 -4.79 19.13
N HIS A 49 11.88 -4.18 17.95
CA HIS A 49 11.87 -2.71 17.78
C HIS A 49 10.54 -2.15 17.30
N ARG A 50 9.64 -2.98 16.75
CA ARG A 50 8.33 -2.56 16.23
C ARG A 50 8.43 -1.25 15.42
N PRO A 51 9.20 -1.21 14.34
CA PRO A 51 9.44 0.02 13.62
C PRO A 51 8.16 0.56 12.98
N ASP A 52 8.08 1.88 12.83
CA ASP A 52 6.99 2.57 12.13
C ASP A 52 7.08 2.43 10.61
N GLY A 53 8.22 2.02 10.10
CA GLY A 53 8.47 1.73 8.69
C GLY A 53 9.83 1.10 8.48
N LEU A 54 10.05 0.53 7.28
CA LEU A 54 11.29 -0.15 6.90
C LEU A 54 11.92 0.47 5.67
N LEU A 55 13.23 0.67 5.68
CA LEU A 55 14.03 0.87 4.48
C LEU A 55 14.91 -0.35 4.27
N LEU A 56 14.78 -0.97 3.11
CA LEU A 56 15.50 -2.18 2.74
C LEU A 56 16.24 -1.98 1.41
N GLY A 57 17.34 -2.70 1.24
CA GLY A 57 17.90 -2.89 -0.10
C GLY A 57 17.06 -3.88 -0.91
N LEU A 58 17.37 -4.00 -2.20
CA LEU A 58 16.64 -4.90 -3.11
C LEU A 58 16.71 -6.37 -2.66
N VAL A 59 17.90 -6.86 -2.29
CA VAL A 59 18.10 -8.25 -1.82
C VAL A 59 17.36 -8.52 -0.51
N PRO A 60 17.49 -7.70 0.55
CA PRO A 60 16.70 -7.88 1.77
C PRO A 60 15.19 -7.88 1.52
N TYR A 61 14.69 -7.01 0.66
CA TYR A 61 13.28 -7.01 0.29
C TYR A 61 12.85 -8.33 -0.35
N ALA A 62 13.61 -8.80 -1.35
CA ALA A 62 13.30 -10.06 -2.01
C ALA A 62 13.27 -11.27 -1.06
N ARG A 63 14.19 -11.30 -0.07
CA ARG A 63 14.33 -12.40 0.89
C ARG A 63 13.31 -12.39 2.02
N ALA A 64 12.75 -11.22 2.36
CA ALA A 64 11.94 -11.06 3.57
C ALA A 64 10.58 -10.34 3.33
N ARG A 65 10.15 -10.14 2.09
CA ARG A 65 8.92 -9.43 1.75
C ARG A 65 7.66 -10.02 2.40
N ASP A 66 7.62 -11.34 2.55
CA ASP A 66 6.52 -12.07 3.17
C ASP A 66 6.45 -11.91 4.70
N LEU A 67 7.52 -11.42 5.33
CA LEU A 67 7.56 -11.10 6.76
C LEU A 67 7.09 -9.67 7.06
N ILE A 68 7.06 -8.80 6.05
CA ILE A 68 6.68 -7.39 6.23
C ILE A 68 5.16 -7.30 6.40
N PRO A 69 4.67 -6.76 7.54
CA PRO A 69 3.24 -6.57 7.72
C PRO A 69 2.65 -5.69 6.60
N PRO A 70 1.46 -6.04 6.06
CA PRO A 70 0.86 -5.33 4.93
C PRO A 70 0.60 -3.85 5.20
N ASP A 71 0.38 -3.51 6.45
CA ASP A 71 0.12 -2.14 6.89
C ASP A 71 1.39 -1.35 7.25
N LEU A 72 2.57 -1.99 7.28
CA LEU A 72 3.82 -1.32 7.60
C LEU A 72 4.38 -0.57 6.39
N PRO A 73 4.53 0.77 6.42
CA PRO A 73 5.17 1.51 5.35
C PRO A 73 6.60 1.03 5.13
N PHE A 74 6.97 0.75 3.89
CA PHE A 74 8.35 0.44 3.55
C PHE A 74 8.80 1.13 2.27
N SER A 75 10.10 1.27 2.11
CA SER A 75 10.75 1.71 0.88
C SER A 75 11.91 0.77 0.54
N VAL A 76 12.12 0.55 -0.75
CA VAL A 76 13.23 -0.27 -1.24
C VAL A 76 14.22 0.62 -1.95
N THR A 77 15.40 0.80 -1.35
CA THR A 77 16.50 1.51 -2.02
C THR A 77 17.04 0.64 -3.14
N ARG A 78 16.92 1.14 -4.35
CA ARG A 78 17.44 0.52 -5.57
C ARG A 78 18.60 1.33 -6.10
N SER A 79 19.61 0.64 -6.63
CA SER A 79 20.63 1.32 -7.41
C SER A 79 20.02 1.86 -8.70
N ALA A 80 20.25 3.14 -8.96
CA ALA A 80 19.66 3.89 -10.07
C ALA A 80 20.65 4.08 -11.21
N ALA A 81 20.18 4.64 -12.33
CA ALA A 81 21.02 4.98 -13.49
C ALA A 81 22.25 5.83 -13.10
N LEU A 82 22.10 6.75 -12.14
CA LEU A 82 23.21 7.55 -11.62
C LEU A 82 24.33 6.69 -11.00
N ASP A 83 23.94 5.67 -10.22
CA ASP A 83 24.92 4.83 -9.52
C ASP A 83 25.73 3.99 -10.51
N LEU A 84 25.06 3.51 -11.56
CA LEU A 84 25.70 2.81 -12.67
C LEU A 84 26.61 3.73 -13.46
N ALA A 85 26.18 4.95 -13.80
CA ALA A 85 27.02 5.96 -14.47
C ALA A 85 28.26 6.31 -13.65
N LEU A 86 28.13 6.41 -12.31
CA LEU A 86 29.25 6.65 -11.41
C LEU A 86 30.23 5.47 -11.37
N ALA A 87 29.77 4.22 -11.54
CA ALA A 87 30.67 3.07 -11.67
C ALA A 87 31.51 3.16 -12.94
N TRP A 88 30.91 3.52 -14.08
CA TRP A 88 31.67 3.78 -15.32
C TRP A 88 32.61 4.99 -15.22
N ALA A 89 32.20 6.05 -14.52
CA ALA A 89 33.07 7.19 -14.28
C ALA A 89 34.32 6.78 -13.48
N ARG A 90 34.17 5.88 -12.49
CA ARG A 90 35.30 5.32 -11.73
C ARG A 90 36.19 4.43 -12.63
N ALA A 91 35.59 3.60 -13.50
CA ALA A 91 36.37 2.81 -14.46
C ALA A 91 37.28 3.70 -15.32
N ARG A 92 36.71 4.80 -15.83
CA ARG A 92 37.47 5.80 -16.61
C ARG A 92 38.54 6.49 -15.75
N GLY A 93 38.22 6.83 -14.51
CA GLY A 93 39.20 7.41 -13.58
C GLY A 93 40.39 6.49 -13.30
N ASN A 94 40.15 5.16 -13.31
CA ASN A 94 41.18 4.15 -13.17
C ASN A 94 41.96 3.87 -14.50
N GLY A 95 41.61 4.55 -15.59
CA GLY A 95 42.20 4.33 -16.90
C GLY A 95 41.70 3.06 -17.61
N TRP A 96 40.58 2.48 -17.13
CA TRP A 96 40.00 1.27 -17.75
C TRP A 96 39.05 1.60 -18.88
N PRO A 97 38.96 0.74 -19.90
CA PRO A 97 37.98 0.90 -20.96
C PRO A 97 36.57 0.78 -20.37
N ALA A 98 35.62 1.55 -20.86
CA ALA A 98 34.25 1.46 -20.41
C ALA A 98 33.55 0.17 -20.84
N THR A 99 33.96 -0.42 -21.94
CA THR A 99 33.53 -1.70 -22.50
C THR A 99 34.75 -2.47 -23.06
N PRO A 100 34.72 -3.82 -23.08
CA PRO A 100 33.66 -4.71 -22.63
C PRO A 100 33.52 -4.76 -21.10
N VAL A 101 32.30 -5.01 -20.63
CA VAL A 101 31.98 -5.12 -19.19
C VAL A 101 30.76 -6.01 -18.96
N SER A 102 30.71 -6.68 -17.82
CA SER A 102 29.50 -7.36 -17.33
C SER A 102 28.90 -6.62 -16.12
N VAL A 103 27.58 -6.50 -16.11
CA VAL A 103 26.80 -5.76 -15.12
C VAL A 103 25.71 -6.66 -14.58
N ASP A 104 25.62 -6.80 -13.26
CA ASP A 104 24.50 -7.52 -12.61
C ASP A 104 23.50 -6.58 -11.92
N THR A 105 22.35 -7.17 -11.53
CA THR A 105 21.32 -6.57 -10.69
C THR A 105 20.51 -5.44 -11.35
N PHE A 106 21.07 -4.69 -12.26
CA PHE A 106 20.34 -3.63 -12.96
C PHE A 106 19.37 -4.22 -13.99
N ALA A 107 18.18 -3.58 -14.09
CA ALA A 107 17.29 -3.86 -15.22
C ALA A 107 17.96 -3.53 -16.56
N THR A 108 17.65 -4.32 -17.57
CA THR A 108 18.26 -4.14 -18.92
C THR A 108 17.99 -2.73 -19.46
N GLU A 109 16.79 -2.22 -19.25
CA GLU A 109 16.36 -0.86 -19.66
C GLU A 109 17.24 0.23 -19.04
N THR A 110 17.58 0.09 -17.75
CA THR A 110 18.47 1.04 -17.05
C THR A 110 19.89 1.00 -17.65
N VAL A 111 20.39 -0.19 -17.96
CA VAL A 111 21.70 -0.32 -18.60
C VAL A 111 21.69 0.30 -20.00
N ASP A 112 20.64 0.08 -20.79
CA ASP A 112 20.46 0.63 -22.13
C ASP A 112 20.40 2.16 -22.11
N GLU A 113 19.65 2.73 -21.17
CA GLU A 113 19.52 4.18 -20.98
C GLU A 113 20.89 4.81 -20.66
N VAL A 114 21.61 4.26 -19.68
CA VAL A 114 22.92 4.79 -19.27
C VAL A 114 23.97 4.58 -20.36
N ALA A 115 24.00 3.42 -21.02
CA ALA A 115 24.91 3.16 -22.12
C ALA A 115 24.70 4.16 -23.27
N THR A 116 23.45 4.42 -23.62
CA THR A 116 23.08 5.42 -24.64
C THR A 116 23.53 6.82 -24.24
N ALA A 117 23.25 7.23 -22.99
CA ALA A 117 23.62 8.55 -22.48
C ALA A 117 25.14 8.76 -22.44
N LEU A 118 25.92 7.70 -22.22
CA LEU A 118 27.38 7.74 -22.18
C LEU A 118 28.05 7.46 -23.54
N GLY A 119 27.28 7.14 -24.59
CA GLY A 119 27.78 6.79 -25.90
C GLY A 119 28.59 5.48 -25.93
N LEU A 120 28.19 4.48 -25.11
CA LEU A 120 28.86 3.19 -25.02
C LEU A 120 28.32 2.19 -26.04
N ASP A 121 29.20 1.28 -26.47
CA ASP A 121 28.79 0.14 -27.31
C ASP A 121 27.97 -0.85 -26.47
N ARG A 122 26.65 -0.85 -26.67
CA ARG A 122 25.71 -1.72 -25.95
C ARG A 122 25.97 -3.21 -26.18
N THR A 123 26.51 -3.58 -27.35
CA THR A 123 26.77 -4.97 -27.67
C THR A 123 27.96 -5.55 -26.90
N ALA A 124 28.82 -4.69 -26.37
CA ALA A 124 29.93 -5.04 -25.52
C ALA A 124 29.60 -5.01 -24.00
N ILE A 125 28.32 -4.84 -23.63
CA ILE A 125 27.85 -4.84 -22.26
C ILE A 125 26.96 -6.07 -22.02
N ALA A 126 27.45 -7.03 -21.24
CA ALA A 126 26.67 -8.18 -20.83
C ALA A 126 25.87 -7.85 -19.54
N THR A 127 24.60 -8.21 -19.51
CA THR A 127 23.73 -7.91 -18.38
C THR A 127 23.16 -9.18 -17.73
N CYS A 128 23.08 -9.18 -16.39
CA CYS A 128 22.41 -10.18 -15.58
C CYS A 128 21.43 -9.45 -14.63
N PRO A 129 20.19 -9.20 -15.08
CA PRO A 129 19.20 -8.50 -14.26
C PRO A 129 18.92 -9.22 -12.93
N PHE A 130 18.42 -8.49 -11.94
CA PHE A 130 18.10 -9.06 -10.64
C PHE A 130 16.98 -10.10 -10.75
N ASP A 131 17.27 -11.30 -10.28
CA ASP A 131 16.32 -12.37 -10.04
C ASP A 131 16.37 -12.74 -8.55
N PRO A 132 15.23 -12.65 -7.82
CA PRO A 132 15.16 -13.01 -6.40
C PRO A 132 15.61 -14.44 -6.10
N ASP A 133 15.38 -15.36 -7.01
CA ASP A 133 15.64 -16.79 -6.83
C ASP A 133 17.05 -17.20 -7.30
N GLN A 134 17.78 -16.29 -7.95
CA GLN A 134 19.13 -16.57 -8.46
C GLN A 134 20.18 -16.52 -7.35
N PRO A 135 20.88 -17.64 -7.08
CA PRO A 135 21.99 -17.69 -6.13
C PRO A 135 23.14 -16.74 -6.51
N VAL A 136 23.89 -16.27 -5.52
CA VAL A 136 25.13 -15.49 -5.74
C VAL A 136 26.12 -16.25 -6.63
N ALA A 137 26.23 -17.59 -6.46
CA ALA A 137 27.12 -18.42 -7.24
C ALA A 137 26.87 -18.34 -8.75
N ASP A 138 25.60 -18.26 -9.18
CA ASP A 138 25.23 -18.18 -10.60
C ASP A 138 25.61 -16.81 -11.19
N VAL A 139 25.45 -15.73 -10.41
CA VAL A 139 25.88 -14.38 -10.82
C VAL A 139 27.42 -14.32 -10.91
N VAL A 140 28.13 -14.96 -10.00
CA VAL A 140 29.59 -15.09 -10.06
C VAL A 140 30.02 -15.89 -11.29
N ALA A 141 29.34 -17.00 -11.59
CA ALA A 141 29.59 -17.79 -12.77
C ALA A 141 29.39 -16.98 -14.07
N PHE A 142 28.30 -16.19 -14.12
CA PHE A 142 28.05 -15.26 -15.23
C PHE A 142 29.21 -14.28 -15.43
N HIS A 143 29.67 -13.62 -14.36
CA HIS A 143 30.82 -12.70 -14.50
C HIS A 143 32.10 -13.38 -14.91
N ARG A 144 32.40 -14.56 -14.35
CA ARG A 144 33.59 -15.33 -14.73
C ARG A 144 33.58 -15.74 -16.21
N ASP A 145 32.45 -16.18 -16.74
CA ASP A 145 32.28 -16.50 -18.13
C ASP A 145 32.52 -15.27 -19.02
N GLN A 146 31.96 -14.13 -18.65
CA GLN A 146 32.17 -12.87 -19.39
C GLN A 146 33.64 -12.41 -19.35
N LEU A 147 34.30 -12.48 -18.20
CA LEU A 147 35.70 -12.14 -18.03
C LEU A 147 36.60 -13.05 -18.92
N ALA A 148 36.33 -14.36 -18.92
CA ALA A 148 37.09 -15.32 -19.75
C ALA A 148 36.93 -15.06 -21.25
N ARG A 149 35.74 -14.62 -21.69
CA ARG A 149 35.46 -14.34 -23.12
C ARG A 149 36.01 -13.00 -23.58
N THR A 150 36.01 -12.00 -22.71
CA THR A 150 36.23 -10.60 -23.11
C THR A 150 37.61 -10.07 -22.67
N GLY A 151 38.21 -10.65 -21.63
CA GLY A 151 39.39 -10.10 -20.98
C GLY A 151 39.16 -8.76 -20.29
N ALA A 152 37.90 -8.42 -19.92
CA ALA A 152 37.57 -7.17 -19.25
C ALA A 152 38.36 -7.03 -17.94
N PRO A 153 38.86 -5.84 -17.58
CA PRO A 153 39.65 -5.64 -16.38
C PRO A 153 38.78 -5.53 -15.09
N TYR A 154 37.47 -5.40 -15.23
CA TYR A 154 36.55 -5.24 -14.11
C TYR A 154 35.13 -5.71 -14.46
N VAL A 155 34.32 -5.87 -13.43
CA VAL A 155 32.87 -6.08 -13.50
C VAL A 155 32.14 -5.02 -12.68
N ILE A 156 30.86 -4.80 -12.96
CA ILE A 156 30.01 -3.90 -12.16
C ILE A 156 28.98 -4.75 -11.42
N SER A 157 28.97 -4.65 -10.09
CA SER A 157 28.04 -5.41 -9.23
C SER A 157 27.50 -4.54 -8.09
N VAL A 158 26.26 -4.83 -7.69
CA VAL A 158 25.65 -4.26 -6.49
C VAL A 158 25.74 -5.23 -5.30
N ARG A 159 25.91 -6.54 -5.58
CA ARG A 159 25.90 -7.60 -4.58
C ARG A 159 27.27 -7.78 -3.93
N MET A 160 27.35 -7.60 -2.62
CA MET A 160 28.61 -7.77 -1.86
C MET A 160 29.14 -9.20 -1.91
N GLY A 161 28.24 -10.20 -1.91
CA GLY A 161 28.64 -11.60 -2.05
C GLY A 161 29.34 -11.90 -3.39
N VAL A 162 28.97 -11.21 -4.49
CA VAL A 162 29.67 -11.30 -5.77
C VAL A 162 31.07 -10.70 -5.66
N ALA A 163 31.20 -9.55 -5.01
CA ALA A 163 32.49 -8.91 -4.83
C ALA A 163 33.43 -9.78 -3.97
N ALA A 164 32.94 -10.34 -2.89
CA ALA A 164 33.74 -11.25 -2.04
C ALA A 164 34.21 -12.50 -2.81
N ALA A 165 33.34 -13.07 -3.66
CA ALA A 165 33.66 -14.27 -4.45
C ALA A 165 34.64 -14.01 -5.63
N LEU A 166 34.74 -12.77 -6.10
CA LEU A 166 35.64 -12.36 -7.18
C LEU A 166 36.88 -11.64 -6.66
N ASP A 167 37.01 -11.50 -5.35
CA ASP A 167 38.18 -10.86 -4.74
C ASP A 167 39.50 -11.56 -5.15
N GLY A 168 40.51 -10.77 -5.47
CA GLY A 168 41.81 -11.26 -5.99
C GLY A 168 41.78 -11.81 -7.43
N GLN A 169 40.61 -11.94 -8.07
CA GLN A 169 40.48 -12.42 -9.45
C GLN A 169 40.30 -11.25 -10.43
N THR A 170 39.48 -10.26 -10.07
CA THR A 170 39.22 -9.09 -10.90
C THR A 170 38.76 -7.93 -10.03
N ALA A 171 38.82 -6.70 -10.57
CA ALA A 171 38.25 -5.56 -9.90
C ALA A 171 36.71 -5.59 -9.98
N VAL A 172 36.03 -5.35 -8.85
CA VAL A 172 34.58 -5.19 -8.78
C VAL A 172 34.24 -3.73 -8.49
N LEU A 173 33.58 -3.07 -9.44
CA LEU A 173 33.07 -1.71 -9.23
C LEU A 173 31.67 -1.77 -8.66
N HIS A 174 31.52 -1.27 -7.45
CA HIS A 174 30.21 -1.23 -6.78
C HIS A 174 29.38 -0.06 -7.29
N ALA A 175 28.25 -0.37 -7.92
CA ALA A 175 27.24 0.63 -8.33
C ALA A 175 26.16 0.78 -7.24
N LEU A 176 26.59 1.31 -6.11
CA LEU A 176 25.73 1.45 -4.91
C LEU A 176 25.01 2.80 -4.87
N ALA A 177 23.80 2.78 -4.34
CA ALA A 177 23.02 4.00 -4.12
C ALA A 177 23.85 5.09 -3.43
N THR A 178 23.77 6.30 -3.95
CA THR A 178 24.48 7.45 -3.36
C THR A 178 23.84 7.82 -2.02
N PRO A 179 24.58 8.50 -1.10
CA PRO A 179 23.97 9.06 0.12
C PRO A 179 22.78 9.99 -0.19
N GLY A 180 22.79 10.68 -1.33
CA GLY A 180 21.68 11.50 -1.80
C GLY A 180 20.42 10.69 -2.11
N THR A 181 20.57 9.57 -2.82
CA THR A 181 19.48 8.63 -3.12
C THR A 181 18.90 8.05 -1.82
N ILE A 182 19.77 7.57 -0.93
CA ILE A 182 19.33 7.00 0.37
C ILE A 182 18.59 8.05 1.21
N ARG A 183 19.07 9.30 1.24
CA ARG A 183 18.36 10.40 1.93
C ARG A 183 16.97 10.65 1.34
N ALA A 184 16.85 10.66 0.02
CA ALA A 184 15.55 10.84 -0.63
C ALA A 184 14.57 9.72 -0.25
N ASP A 185 15.00 8.46 -0.29
CA ASP A 185 14.18 7.31 0.12
C ASP A 185 13.77 7.39 1.60
N LEU A 186 14.69 7.80 2.48
CA LEU A 186 14.40 7.97 3.91
C LEU A 186 13.40 9.11 4.15
N HIS A 187 13.54 10.25 3.45
CA HIS A 187 12.58 11.35 3.56
C HIS A 187 11.20 10.96 3.06
N GLU A 188 11.13 10.27 1.93
CA GLU A 188 9.87 9.79 1.38
C GLU A 188 9.19 8.81 2.36
N LEU A 189 9.94 7.85 2.90
CA LEU A 189 9.42 6.91 3.91
C LEU A 189 8.93 7.65 5.15
N ALA A 190 9.70 8.61 5.67
CA ALA A 190 9.30 9.40 6.82
C ALA A 190 8.02 10.20 6.57
N LEU A 191 7.83 10.74 5.35
CA LEU A 191 6.58 11.41 4.95
C LEU A 191 5.42 10.43 4.88
N ARG A 192 5.61 9.24 4.32
CA ARG A 192 4.57 8.18 4.28
C ARG A 192 4.12 7.78 5.68
N ILE A 193 5.07 7.58 6.62
CA ILE A 193 4.78 7.25 8.03
C ILE A 193 4.00 8.39 8.70
N ARG A 194 4.43 9.64 8.50
CA ARG A 194 3.72 10.81 9.07
C ARG A 194 2.31 10.94 8.53
N ASN A 195 2.12 10.75 7.23
CA ASN A 195 0.81 10.79 6.60
C ASN A 195 -0.09 9.68 7.14
N LYS A 196 0.42 8.44 7.24
CA LYS A 196 -0.33 7.33 7.82
C LYS A 196 -0.75 7.62 9.27
N ARG A 197 0.15 8.16 10.09
CA ARG A 197 -0.18 8.57 11.47
C ARG A 197 -1.21 9.70 11.50
N ALA A 198 -1.08 10.70 10.64
CA ALA A 198 -2.02 11.81 10.56
C ALA A 198 -3.40 11.34 10.10
N ASP A 199 -3.48 10.41 9.16
CA ASP A 199 -4.75 9.81 8.71
C ASP A 199 -5.40 8.98 9.81
N GLY A 200 -4.61 8.18 10.55
CA GLY A 200 -5.09 7.42 11.71
C GLY A 200 -5.52 8.29 12.90
N GLN A 201 -5.01 9.52 12.98
CA GLN A 201 -5.37 10.49 14.03
C GLN A 201 -6.50 11.44 13.63
N ARG A 202 -6.99 11.38 12.38
CA ARG A 202 -8.17 12.16 12.00
C ARG A 202 -9.34 11.77 12.86
N PHE A 203 -9.93 12.74 13.56
CA PHE A 203 -11.16 12.52 14.29
C PHE A 203 -12.32 12.32 13.33
N ALA A 204 -13.09 11.30 13.62
CA ALA A 204 -14.35 11.01 12.94
C ALA A 204 -15.51 11.08 13.93
N ALA A 205 -16.70 11.28 13.42
CA ALA A 205 -17.94 11.20 14.18
C ALA A 205 -18.75 9.98 13.70
N GLY A 206 -19.27 9.20 14.63
CA GLY A 206 -20.26 8.15 14.38
C GLY A 206 -21.58 8.53 15.07
N LEU A 207 -22.67 8.62 14.33
CA LEU A 207 -24.00 8.85 14.85
C LEU A 207 -24.84 7.58 14.74
N PHE A 208 -25.21 7.03 15.86
CA PHE A 208 -26.09 5.87 15.97
C PHE A 208 -27.50 6.37 16.28
N LEU A 209 -28.47 6.04 15.43
CA LEU A 209 -29.85 6.49 15.55
C LEU A 209 -30.82 5.33 15.72
N LEU A 210 -31.64 5.37 16.72
CA LEU A 210 -32.80 4.50 16.86
C LEU A 210 -33.85 4.85 15.79
N GLU A 211 -34.56 3.85 15.30
CA GLU A 211 -35.67 4.06 14.36
C GLU A 211 -36.80 4.87 14.99
N THR A 212 -37.12 4.59 16.26
CA THR A 212 -38.13 5.31 17.03
C THR A 212 -37.51 5.97 18.26
N PRO A 213 -38.04 7.15 18.69
CA PRO A 213 -37.61 7.77 19.93
C PRO A 213 -37.99 6.91 21.14
N ASP A 214 -37.00 6.45 21.90
CA ASP A 214 -37.17 5.71 23.15
C ASP A 214 -35.95 5.98 24.04
N ASP A 215 -36.17 6.68 25.15
CA ASP A 215 -35.10 7.05 26.08
C ASP A 215 -34.42 5.83 26.73
N ARG A 216 -35.21 4.79 27.05
CA ARG A 216 -34.68 3.57 27.64
C ARG A 216 -33.80 2.80 26.63
N ALA A 217 -34.29 2.69 25.39
CA ALA A 217 -33.53 2.05 24.30
C ALA A 217 -32.26 2.85 23.96
N ARG A 218 -32.32 4.19 24.00
CA ARG A 218 -31.18 5.07 23.78
C ARG A 218 -30.10 4.89 24.86
N VAL A 219 -30.49 4.81 26.12
CA VAL A 219 -29.58 4.54 27.24
C VAL A 219 -28.99 3.14 27.10
N GLY A 220 -29.78 2.14 26.69
CA GLY A 220 -29.32 0.80 26.39
C GLY A 220 -28.28 0.77 25.26
N LEU A 221 -28.54 1.49 24.15
CA LEU A 221 -27.61 1.61 23.04
C LEU A 221 -26.31 2.31 23.48
N GLN A 222 -26.41 3.38 24.26
CA GLN A 222 -25.21 4.04 24.80
C GLN A 222 -24.39 3.09 25.68
N HIS A 223 -25.04 2.32 26.53
CA HIS A 223 -24.40 1.34 27.39
C HIS A 223 -23.74 0.21 26.56
N LEU A 224 -24.39 -0.26 25.50
CA LEU A 224 -23.82 -1.24 24.57
C LEU A 224 -22.53 -0.72 23.93
N LEU A 225 -22.56 0.52 23.42
CA LEU A 225 -21.37 1.14 22.82
C LEU A 225 -20.23 1.33 23.83
N LEU A 226 -20.53 1.74 25.07
CA LEU A 226 -19.55 1.88 26.15
C LEU A 226 -18.90 0.55 26.56
N ASN A 227 -19.63 -0.58 26.41
CA ASN A 227 -19.11 -1.91 26.73
C ASN A 227 -18.46 -2.61 25.53
N THR A 228 -18.52 -2.03 24.34
CA THR A 228 -17.79 -2.54 23.16
C THR A 228 -16.31 -2.19 23.31
N PRO A 229 -15.41 -3.19 23.40
CA PRO A 229 -14.00 -2.95 23.73
C PRO A 229 -13.30 -1.96 22.78
N GLU A 230 -13.68 -1.97 21.53
CA GLU A 230 -13.15 -1.10 20.49
C GLU A 230 -13.46 0.39 20.73
N PHE A 231 -14.54 0.70 21.47
CA PHE A 231 -14.93 2.07 21.82
C PHE A 231 -14.37 2.55 23.17
N ALA A 232 -13.48 1.79 23.82
CA ALA A 232 -12.95 2.14 25.14
C ALA A 232 -12.33 3.56 25.22
N ASP A 233 -11.66 3.98 24.12
CA ASP A 233 -11.02 5.30 24.01
C ASP A 233 -11.89 6.34 23.26
N ALA A 234 -13.15 6.01 22.98
CA ALA A 234 -14.06 6.91 22.28
C ALA A 234 -14.80 7.84 23.26
N TRP A 235 -15.04 9.08 22.82
CA TRP A 235 -15.97 9.95 23.54
C TRP A 235 -17.40 9.68 23.04
N ILE A 236 -18.27 9.27 23.95
CA ILE A 236 -19.65 8.88 23.65
C ILE A 236 -20.61 9.82 24.38
N ASP A 237 -21.50 10.46 23.62
CA ASP A 237 -22.46 11.42 24.13
C ASP A 237 -23.85 11.22 23.51
N GLN A 238 -24.87 11.79 24.15
CA GLN A 238 -26.25 11.74 23.69
C GLN A 238 -26.48 12.79 22.59
N ARG A 239 -27.20 12.42 21.53
CA ARG A 239 -27.56 13.33 20.44
C ARG A 239 -29.08 13.31 20.19
N GLY A 240 -29.79 14.19 20.86
CA GLY A 240 -31.25 14.23 20.79
C GLY A 240 -31.94 13.00 21.41
N PRO A 241 -33.24 12.80 21.18
CA PRO A 241 -34.03 11.78 21.87
C PRO A 241 -33.79 10.35 21.36
N ARG A 242 -33.13 10.14 20.26
CA ARG A 242 -32.89 8.81 19.66
C ARG A 242 -31.46 8.57 19.21
N GLY A 243 -30.56 9.48 19.48
CA GLY A 243 -29.21 9.42 18.98
C GLY A 243 -28.14 9.24 20.04
N VAL A 244 -27.11 8.50 19.72
CA VAL A 244 -25.82 8.42 20.42
C VAL A 244 -24.74 8.83 19.47
N LEU A 245 -23.98 9.87 19.85
CA LEU A 245 -22.86 10.39 19.08
C LEU A 245 -21.56 9.85 19.67
N VAL A 246 -20.70 9.35 18.79
CA VAL A 246 -19.38 8.83 19.14
C VAL A 246 -18.33 9.66 18.42
N PHE A 247 -17.36 10.19 19.15
CA PHE A 247 -16.15 10.77 18.57
C PHE A 247 -14.95 9.87 18.86
N ALA A 248 -14.22 9.52 17.81
CA ALA A 248 -13.02 8.70 17.92
C ALA A 248 -12.08 8.98 16.73
N PRO A 249 -10.82 8.52 16.79
CA PRO A 249 -9.98 8.45 15.62
C PRO A 249 -10.65 7.63 14.51
N ALA A 250 -10.46 8.03 13.25
CA ALA A 250 -11.03 7.32 12.09
C ALA A 250 -10.63 5.84 12.05
N SER A 251 -9.40 5.54 12.47
CA SER A 251 -8.88 4.16 12.57
C SER A 251 -9.70 3.26 13.51
N LEU A 252 -10.26 3.82 14.57
CA LEU A 252 -11.15 3.08 15.47
C LEU A 252 -12.44 2.67 14.73
N PHE A 253 -13.06 3.59 14.02
CA PHE A 253 -14.23 3.27 13.21
C PHE A 253 -13.94 2.28 12.07
N GLU A 254 -12.75 2.36 11.45
CA GLU A 254 -12.28 1.36 10.49
C GLU A 254 -12.24 -0.04 11.11
N THR A 255 -11.75 -0.16 12.33
CA THR A 255 -11.69 -1.43 13.07
C THR A 255 -13.10 -1.96 13.37
N VAL A 256 -13.96 -1.14 13.99
CA VAL A 256 -15.34 -1.52 14.39
C VAL A 256 -16.22 -1.86 13.20
N THR A 257 -15.98 -1.23 12.05
CA THR A 257 -16.73 -1.49 10.81
C THR A 257 -16.10 -2.55 9.93
N HIS A 258 -15.07 -3.24 10.41
CA HIS A 258 -14.27 -4.17 9.60
C HIS A 258 -13.86 -3.55 8.25
N GLN A 259 -13.17 -2.42 8.31
CA GLN A 259 -12.75 -1.65 7.12
C GLN A 259 -13.93 -1.16 6.27
N TRP A 260 -14.96 -0.65 6.92
CA TRP A 260 -16.18 -0.10 6.30
C TRP A 260 -17.01 -1.13 5.52
N ILE A 261 -16.96 -2.41 5.92
CA ILE A 261 -17.70 -3.50 5.28
C ILE A 261 -19.02 -3.78 6.01
N GLY A 262 -19.00 -3.80 7.34
CA GLY A 262 -20.16 -4.11 8.16
C GLY A 262 -20.07 -3.44 9.53
N LEU A 263 -21.15 -3.47 10.29
CA LEU A 263 -21.21 -2.89 11.61
C LEU A 263 -21.94 -3.85 12.57
N PRO A 264 -21.20 -4.81 13.18
CA PRO A 264 -21.78 -5.86 14.02
C PRO A 264 -22.60 -5.35 15.21
N VAL A 265 -22.23 -4.21 15.78
CA VAL A 265 -22.93 -3.60 16.92
C VAL A 265 -24.40 -3.29 16.62
N LEU A 266 -24.78 -3.09 15.35
CA LEU A 266 -26.21 -2.92 14.99
C LEU A 266 -26.99 -4.23 15.10
N ALA A 267 -26.38 -5.37 14.78
CA ALA A 267 -26.97 -6.68 15.01
C ALA A 267 -27.09 -6.96 16.51
N GLU A 268 -26.04 -6.68 17.27
CA GLU A 268 -26.01 -6.85 18.71
C GLU A 268 -27.08 -5.98 19.40
N ALA A 269 -27.27 -4.73 18.97
CA ALA A 269 -28.33 -3.86 19.48
C ALA A 269 -29.74 -4.45 19.24
N ARG A 270 -29.95 -5.03 18.06
CA ARG A 270 -31.21 -5.71 17.75
C ARG A 270 -31.42 -6.94 18.63
N ASP A 271 -30.39 -7.76 18.77
CA ASP A 271 -30.50 -9.08 19.43
C ASP A 271 -30.59 -8.94 20.99
N THR A 272 -29.86 -7.94 21.55
CA THR A 272 -29.81 -7.75 23.01
C THR A 272 -30.84 -6.75 23.52
N LEU A 273 -31.14 -5.69 22.78
CA LEU A 273 -32.05 -4.61 23.22
C LEU A 273 -33.39 -4.67 22.50
N GLY A 274 -33.56 -5.50 21.48
CA GLY A 274 -34.76 -5.57 20.65
C GLY A 274 -35.04 -4.30 19.84
N VAL A 275 -34.01 -3.49 19.57
CA VAL A 275 -34.14 -2.21 18.89
C VAL A 275 -33.52 -2.24 17.49
N ARG A 276 -34.18 -1.51 16.57
CA ARG A 276 -33.59 -1.24 15.26
C ARG A 276 -32.85 0.09 15.31
N ALA A 277 -31.58 0.04 14.94
CA ALA A 277 -30.73 1.21 14.85
C ALA A 277 -30.02 1.27 13.50
N VAL A 278 -29.69 2.47 13.06
CA VAL A 278 -28.83 2.73 11.91
C VAL A 278 -27.64 3.56 12.36
N ALA A 279 -26.57 3.58 11.56
CA ALA A 279 -25.43 4.43 11.87
C ALA A 279 -25.00 5.26 10.67
N GLY A 280 -24.42 6.43 10.96
CA GLY A 280 -23.75 7.26 9.98
C GLY A 280 -22.41 7.71 10.49
N PHE A 281 -21.39 7.57 9.65
CA PHE A 281 -20.04 8.01 9.95
C PHE A 281 -19.65 9.22 9.11
N GLY A 282 -18.91 10.14 9.71
CA GLY A 282 -18.42 11.34 9.04
C GLY A 282 -16.95 11.58 9.33
N ILE A 283 -16.15 11.74 8.27
CA ILE A 283 -14.75 12.14 8.34
C ILE A 283 -14.60 13.50 7.65
N GLY A 284 -14.26 14.53 8.40
CA GLY A 284 -14.12 15.90 7.89
C GLY A 284 -12.89 16.62 8.46
N ALA A 285 -12.61 17.78 7.92
CA ALA A 285 -11.50 18.63 8.36
C ALA A 285 -11.69 19.24 9.77
N SER A 286 -12.88 19.11 10.35
CA SER A 286 -13.20 19.60 11.70
C SER A 286 -14.24 18.70 12.36
N ALA A 287 -14.28 18.68 13.70
CA ALA A 287 -15.29 17.96 14.46
C ALA A 287 -16.71 18.31 14.02
N ARG A 288 -16.99 19.61 13.80
CA ARG A 288 -18.30 20.10 13.32
C ARG A 288 -18.66 19.49 11.96
N LEU A 289 -17.72 19.48 11.01
CA LEU A 289 -17.94 18.91 9.68
C LEU A 289 -18.14 17.39 9.77
N SER A 290 -17.37 16.69 10.62
CA SER A 290 -17.50 15.26 10.83
C SER A 290 -18.90 14.92 11.38
N VAL A 291 -19.44 15.69 12.35
CA VAL A 291 -20.81 15.50 12.85
C VAL A 291 -21.84 15.73 11.74
N THR A 292 -21.72 16.82 10.99
CA THR A 292 -22.67 17.10 9.90
C THR A 292 -22.66 15.99 8.83
N LEU A 293 -21.49 15.45 8.52
CA LEU A 293 -21.37 14.33 7.59
C LEU A 293 -21.96 13.03 8.18
N ALA A 294 -21.73 12.77 9.47
CA ALA A 294 -22.33 11.64 10.17
C ALA A 294 -23.88 11.72 10.22
N GLU A 295 -24.42 12.92 10.48
CA GLU A 295 -25.88 13.16 10.46
C GLU A 295 -26.46 12.89 9.06
N ARG A 296 -25.81 13.36 8.02
CA ARG A 296 -26.24 13.10 6.64
C ARG A 296 -26.12 11.62 6.25
N ALA A 297 -25.06 10.95 6.70
CA ALA A 297 -24.85 9.52 6.49
C ALA A 297 -25.92 8.68 7.21
N ALA A 298 -26.24 9.01 8.47
CA ALA A 298 -27.29 8.36 9.23
C ALA A 298 -28.67 8.60 8.61
N ALA A 299 -28.97 9.82 8.16
CA ALA A 299 -30.20 10.12 7.44
C ALA A 299 -30.32 9.33 6.13
N ARG A 300 -29.21 9.06 5.44
CA ARG A 300 -29.18 8.19 4.28
C ARG A 300 -29.49 6.73 4.66
N ALA A 301 -28.91 6.25 5.76
CA ALA A 301 -29.13 4.89 6.25
C ALA A 301 -30.60 4.66 6.67
N GLN A 302 -31.29 5.68 7.19
CA GLN A 302 -32.73 5.59 7.54
C GLN A 302 -33.66 5.41 6.35
N GLN A 303 -33.21 5.69 5.12
CA GLN A 303 -34.00 5.53 3.90
C GLN A 303 -33.96 4.10 3.37
N ASP A 304 -33.06 3.26 3.88
CA ASP A 304 -32.94 1.87 3.43
C ASP A 304 -33.89 0.97 4.24
N ALA A 305 -34.41 -0.08 3.57
CA ALA A 305 -35.34 -1.03 4.20
C ALA A 305 -34.65 -1.86 5.31
N ASP A 306 -33.38 -2.15 5.14
CA ASP A 306 -32.58 -2.89 6.11
C ASP A 306 -31.69 -1.95 6.93
N PRO A 307 -31.58 -2.18 8.25
CA PRO A 307 -30.68 -1.40 9.08
C PRO A 307 -29.24 -1.53 8.61
N GLY A 308 -28.58 -0.42 8.44
CA GLY A 308 -27.22 -0.37 7.96
C GLY A 308 -26.49 0.89 8.37
N ALA A 309 -25.31 1.09 7.83
CA ALA A 309 -24.53 2.28 8.08
C ALA A 309 -23.93 2.84 6.78
N TYR A 310 -23.64 4.14 6.80
CA TYR A 310 -22.96 4.85 5.72
C TYR A 310 -21.79 5.66 6.28
N LEU A 311 -20.73 5.82 5.49
CA LEU A 311 -19.67 6.79 5.72
C LEU A 311 -19.73 7.88 4.64
N PHE A 312 -19.69 9.14 5.09
CA PHE A 312 -19.50 10.32 4.23
C PHE A 312 -18.19 11.02 4.62
N THR A 313 -17.40 11.41 3.63
CA THR A 313 -16.14 12.11 3.84
C THR A 313 -16.18 13.52 3.28
N GLY A 314 -15.32 14.40 3.81
CA GLY A 314 -15.24 15.80 3.42
C GLY A 314 -14.83 16.04 1.96
N ASP A 315 -14.17 15.09 1.32
CA ASP A 315 -13.83 15.08 -0.11
C ASP A 315 -14.95 14.55 -1.00
N GLY A 316 -16.11 14.20 -0.40
CA GLY A 316 -17.32 13.77 -1.11
C GLY A 316 -17.38 12.28 -1.42
N MET A 317 -16.53 11.44 -0.80
CA MET A 317 -16.66 10.00 -0.90
C MET A 317 -17.83 9.50 -0.03
N THR A 318 -18.56 8.51 -0.54
CA THR A 318 -19.62 7.82 0.19
C THR A 318 -19.35 6.32 0.15
N ILE A 319 -19.37 5.65 1.32
CA ILE A 319 -19.27 4.20 1.45
C ILE A 319 -20.51 3.70 2.17
N GLY A 320 -21.13 2.63 1.70
CA GLY A 320 -22.33 2.02 2.26
C GLY A 320 -23.23 1.41 1.19
N PRO A 321 -24.31 0.69 1.57
CA PRO A 321 -24.66 0.35 2.94
C PRO A 321 -23.70 -0.66 3.56
N MET A 322 -23.30 -0.44 4.83
CA MET A 322 -22.61 -1.43 5.65
C MET A 322 -23.69 -2.23 6.39
N GLY A 323 -23.71 -3.56 6.15
CA GLY A 323 -24.76 -4.41 6.70
C GLY A 323 -24.67 -4.58 8.22
N ALA A 324 -25.82 -4.80 8.85
CA ALA A 324 -25.92 -5.19 10.26
C ALA A 324 -25.69 -6.69 10.48
N SER A 325 -25.56 -7.51 9.41
CA SER A 325 -25.36 -8.93 9.57
C SER A 325 -23.94 -9.22 10.07
N ALA A 326 -23.86 -9.95 11.18
CA ALA A 326 -22.61 -10.48 11.74
C ALA A 326 -21.99 -11.61 10.91
N ALA A 327 -22.60 -11.99 9.77
CA ALA A 327 -21.94 -12.83 8.80
C ALA A 327 -20.95 -11.90 8.04
N PRO A 328 -19.65 -11.89 8.40
CA PRO A 328 -18.69 -11.32 7.50
C PRO A 328 -18.92 -12.10 6.20
N LEU A 329 -19.06 -11.38 5.10
CA LEU A 329 -18.59 -11.93 3.85
C LEU A 329 -17.20 -12.44 4.21
N THR A 330 -17.05 -13.77 4.31
CA THR A 330 -15.81 -14.42 4.71
C THR A 330 -14.79 -14.11 3.62
N TYR A 331 -14.24 -12.92 3.69
CA TYR A 331 -13.09 -12.49 2.98
C TYR A 331 -11.91 -12.80 3.88
N THR A 332 -11.35 -13.95 3.68
CA THR A 332 -10.02 -14.27 4.16
C THR A 332 -9.05 -13.32 3.47
N TYR A 333 -8.73 -12.23 4.15
CA TYR A 333 -7.73 -11.22 3.79
C TYR A 333 -6.31 -11.81 3.63
N ARG A 334 -6.19 -13.11 3.76
CA ARG A 334 -4.91 -13.84 3.85
C ARG A 334 -4.32 -14.34 2.53
N GLU A 335 -4.99 -14.21 1.40
CA GLU A 335 -4.52 -14.90 0.18
C GLU A 335 -4.07 -14.00 -0.98
N HIS A 336 -4.08 -12.68 -0.86
CA HIS A 336 -3.71 -11.83 -2.01
C HIS A 336 -2.75 -10.71 -1.60
N GLY A 337 -1.47 -11.02 -1.38
CA GLY A 337 -0.39 -10.03 -1.21
C GLY A 337 -0.19 -9.06 -2.38
N GLY A 338 -1.01 -9.17 -3.44
CA GLY A 338 -1.04 -8.26 -4.58
C GLY A 338 -2.12 -7.16 -4.52
N ILE A 339 -3.12 -7.28 -3.64
CA ILE A 339 -4.27 -6.36 -3.65
C ILE A 339 -3.91 -4.96 -3.13
N GLU A 340 -2.95 -4.87 -2.24
CA GLU A 340 -2.48 -3.61 -1.64
C GLU A 340 -1.62 -2.82 -2.62
N ASP A 341 -0.70 -3.48 -3.30
CA ASP A 341 0.10 -2.87 -4.35
C ASP A 341 -0.79 -2.40 -5.51
N LEU A 342 -1.79 -3.22 -5.85
CA LEU A 342 -2.76 -2.90 -6.89
C LEU A 342 -3.64 -1.71 -6.48
N ALA A 343 -4.08 -1.67 -5.22
CA ALA A 343 -4.86 -0.58 -4.65
C ALA A 343 -4.04 0.71 -4.60
N GLY A 344 -2.78 0.64 -4.18
CA GLY A 344 -1.84 1.76 -4.20
C GLY A 344 -1.64 2.33 -5.60
N ARG A 345 -1.44 1.49 -6.62
CA ARG A 345 -1.34 1.92 -8.03
C ARG A 345 -2.61 2.60 -8.53
N ALA A 346 -3.77 2.11 -8.12
CA ALA A 346 -5.06 2.69 -8.48
C ALA A 346 -5.44 3.93 -7.65
N GLY A 347 -4.66 4.28 -6.63
CA GLY A 347 -5.00 5.34 -5.68
C GLY A 347 -6.32 5.05 -4.94
N LEU A 348 -6.55 3.77 -4.61
CA LEU A 348 -7.73 3.27 -3.91
C LEU A 348 -7.30 2.61 -2.60
N SER A 349 -8.23 2.43 -1.65
CA SER A 349 -7.98 1.56 -0.50
C SER A 349 -8.07 0.08 -0.91
N ALA A 350 -7.33 -0.79 -0.22
CA ALA A 350 -7.40 -2.24 -0.44
C ALA A 350 -8.84 -2.76 -0.25
N ALA A 351 -9.59 -2.20 0.72
CA ALA A 351 -10.99 -2.52 0.94
C ALA A 351 -11.88 -2.17 -0.27
N THR A 352 -11.66 -1.01 -0.89
CA THR A 352 -12.39 -0.61 -2.11
C THR A 352 -12.08 -1.57 -3.25
N LEU A 353 -10.81 -1.93 -3.43
CA LEU A 353 -10.40 -2.84 -4.50
C LEU A 353 -10.94 -4.26 -4.27
N SER A 354 -10.97 -4.75 -3.02
CA SER A 354 -11.58 -6.02 -2.65
C SER A 354 -13.08 -6.07 -2.97
N ARG A 355 -13.81 -4.98 -2.68
CA ARG A 355 -15.24 -4.86 -3.04
C ARG A 355 -15.43 -4.89 -4.55
N LEU A 356 -14.57 -4.23 -5.31
CA LEU A 356 -14.60 -4.24 -6.76
C LEU A 356 -14.30 -5.63 -7.34
N ALA A 357 -13.36 -6.37 -6.77
CA ALA A 357 -13.08 -7.75 -7.14
C ALA A 357 -14.26 -8.70 -6.82
N ALA A 358 -15.03 -8.42 -5.77
CA ALA A 358 -16.26 -9.15 -5.47
C ALA A 358 -17.36 -8.83 -6.51
N VAL A 359 -17.51 -7.57 -6.88
CA VAL A 359 -18.43 -7.14 -7.96
C VAL A 359 -18.03 -7.80 -9.27
N GLU A 360 -16.75 -7.83 -9.62
CA GLU A 360 -16.24 -8.49 -10.84
C GLU A 360 -16.66 -9.96 -10.91
N ARG A 361 -16.47 -10.70 -9.81
CA ARG A 361 -16.88 -12.13 -9.74
C ARG A 361 -18.39 -12.30 -9.92
N GLY A 362 -19.18 -11.45 -9.29
CA GLY A 362 -20.65 -11.48 -9.43
C GLY A 362 -21.15 -11.09 -10.82
N LEU A 363 -20.33 -10.41 -11.62
CA LEU A 363 -20.66 -10.02 -13.00
C LEU A 363 -20.35 -11.11 -14.02
N GLU A 364 -19.61 -12.17 -13.67
CA GLU A 364 -19.25 -13.26 -14.58
C GLU A 364 -18.70 -12.79 -15.93
N GLY A 365 -17.95 -11.68 -15.92
CA GLY A 365 -17.38 -11.09 -17.13
C GLY A 365 -18.30 -10.15 -17.92
N ARG A 366 -19.49 -9.83 -17.43
CA ARG A 366 -20.40 -8.83 -18.00
C ARG A 366 -19.81 -7.43 -17.87
N ALA A 367 -19.91 -6.64 -18.93
CA ALA A 367 -19.54 -5.22 -18.89
C ALA A 367 -20.64 -4.40 -18.18
N LEU A 368 -20.22 -3.30 -17.54
CA LEU A 368 -21.12 -2.41 -16.80
C LEU A 368 -20.81 -0.93 -17.08
N SER A 369 -21.82 -0.09 -16.89
CA SER A 369 -21.66 1.36 -16.94
C SER A 369 -21.16 1.92 -15.60
N PRO A 370 -20.59 3.14 -15.58
CA PRO A 370 -20.22 3.81 -14.32
C PRO A 370 -21.41 3.98 -13.35
N SER A 371 -22.62 4.17 -13.87
CA SER A 371 -23.84 4.30 -13.07
C SER A 371 -24.29 2.95 -12.50
N GLU A 372 -24.17 1.86 -13.25
CA GLU A 372 -24.40 0.51 -12.72
C GLU A 372 -23.39 0.16 -11.61
N LEU A 373 -22.09 0.46 -11.83
CA LEU A 373 -21.07 0.27 -10.79
C LEU A 373 -21.40 1.08 -9.54
N ALA A 374 -21.79 2.34 -9.71
CA ALA A 374 -22.17 3.19 -8.59
C ALA A 374 -23.34 2.59 -7.79
N ARG A 375 -24.36 2.08 -8.46
CA ARG A 375 -25.52 1.42 -7.85
C ARG A 375 -25.12 0.15 -7.09
N MET A 376 -24.28 -0.71 -7.69
CA MET A 376 -23.82 -1.95 -7.06
C MET A 376 -22.96 -1.70 -5.82
N LEU A 377 -22.18 -0.61 -5.81
CA LEU A 377 -21.35 -0.21 -4.67
C LEU A 377 -22.10 0.65 -3.64
N GLY A 378 -23.32 1.10 -3.93
CA GLY A 378 -24.07 2.03 -3.09
C GLY A 378 -23.46 3.45 -3.05
N ILE A 379 -22.77 3.89 -4.11
CA ILE A 379 -22.15 5.21 -4.21
C ILE A 379 -22.87 6.10 -5.23
N THR A 380 -22.55 7.40 -5.25
CA THR A 380 -23.15 8.33 -6.21
C THR A 380 -22.57 8.15 -7.62
N ASP A 381 -23.33 8.50 -8.67
CA ASP A 381 -22.88 8.46 -10.06
C ASP A 381 -21.57 9.22 -10.32
N PRO A 382 -21.36 10.44 -9.78
CA PRO A 382 -20.07 11.11 -9.90
C PRO A 382 -18.91 10.32 -9.28
N SER A 383 -19.17 9.64 -8.15
CA SER A 383 -18.17 8.77 -7.48
C SER A 383 -17.86 7.54 -8.32
N GLY A 384 -18.89 6.91 -8.93
CA GLY A 384 -18.71 5.80 -9.86
C GLY A 384 -17.86 6.18 -11.07
N ARG A 385 -18.08 7.36 -11.67
CA ARG A 385 -17.27 7.87 -12.79
C ARG A 385 -15.83 8.17 -12.37
N ARG A 386 -15.61 8.70 -11.15
CA ARG A 386 -14.26 8.91 -10.59
C ARG A 386 -13.55 7.59 -10.37
N LEU A 387 -14.27 6.59 -9.85
CA LEU A 387 -13.76 5.26 -9.62
C LEU A 387 -13.32 4.58 -10.92
N ILE A 388 -14.17 4.59 -11.95
CA ILE A 388 -13.81 4.07 -13.28
C ILE A 388 -12.55 4.76 -13.82
N ARG A 389 -12.42 6.08 -13.71
CA ARG A 389 -11.18 6.77 -14.14
C ARG A 389 -9.94 6.29 -13.42
N LYS A 390 -10.01 6.10 -12.10
CA LYS A 390 -8.91 5.55 -11.30
C LYS A 390 -8.56 4.12 -11.72
N LEU A 391 -9.57 3.29 -11.97
CA LEU A 391 -9.37 1.93 -12.46
C LEU A 391 -8.77 1.90 -13.87
N THR A 392 -9.19 2.82 -14.74
CA THR A 392 -8.61 2.96 -16.09
C THR A 392 -7.14 3.38 -16.04
N SER A 393 -6.80 4.32 -15.17
CA SER A 393 -5.39 4.75 -15.02
C SER A 393 -4.46 3.69 -14.42
N ALA A 394 -5.04 2.64 -13.82
CA ALA A 394 -4.31 1.51 -13.24
C ALA A 394 -4.46 0.22 -14.08
N ASP A 395 -5.02 0.29 -15.28
CA ASP A 395 -5.29 -0.84 -16.17
C ASP A 395 -6.17 -1.96 -15.56
N LEU A 396 -7.05 -1.58 -14.62
CA LEU A 396 -7.94 -2.50 -13.90
C LEU A 396 -9.34 -2.60 -14.51
N VAL A 397 -9.59 -1.93 -15.63
CA VAL A 397 -10.81 -2.03 -16.45
C VAL A 397 -10.47 -2.03 -17.92
N ILE A 398 -11.29 -2.74 -18.70
CA ILE A 398 -11.22 -2.80 -20.15
C ILE A 398 -12.47 -2.13 -20.71
N GLU A 399 -12.30 -1.09 -21.53
CA GLU A 399 -13.41 -0.49 -22.26
C GLU A 399 -13.89 -1.47 -23.35
N THR A 400 -15.16 -1.89 -23.29
CA THR A 400 -15.72 -2.94 -24.16
C THR A 400 -16.71 -2.42 -25.20
N GLY A 401 -17.03 -1.13 -25.16
CA GLY A 401 -17.97 -0.51 -26.10
C GLY A 401 -18.86 0.55 -25.45
N SER A 402 -19.94 0.88 -26.09
CA SER A 402 -20.96 1.80 -25.57
C SER A 402 -22.35 1.21 -25.74
N ALA A 403 -23.20 1.40 -24.73
CA ALA A 403 -24.63 1.09 -24.82
C ALA A 403 -25.45 2.37 -24.77
N GLN A 404 -26.56 2.37 -25.49
CA GLN A 404 -27.52 3.46 -25.49
C GLN A 404 -28.73 3.05 -24.65
N GLU A 405 -28.77 3.50 -23.38
CA GLU A 405 -29.86 3.17 -22.44
C GLU A 405 -31.18 3.89 -22.77
N ASN A 406 -31.13 5.00 -23.50
CA ASN A 406 -32.33 5.75 -23.92
C ASN A 406 -32.22 6.24 -25.36
N ARG A 407 -33.36 6.22 -26.11
CA ARG A 407 -33.45 6.65 -27.50
C ARG A 407 -33.02 8.11 -27.80
N LYS A 408 -32.74 8.93 -26.80
CA LYS A 408 -32.31 10.34 -26.89
C LYS A 408 -31.18 10.72 -25.93
N GLY A 409 -30.21 9.84 -25.63
CA GLY A 409 -29.10 10.12 -24.76
C GLY A 409 -27.74 9.89 -25.42
N ARG A 410 -26.68 10.57 -24.90
CA ARG A 410 -25.30 10.29 -25.31
C ARG A 410 -24.96 8.84 -24.96
N PRO A 411 -24.33 8.05 -25.85
CA PRO A 411 -23.94 6.68 -25.56
C PRO A 411 -23.07 6.60 -24.27
N THR A 412 -23.43 5.69 -23.38
CA THR A 412 -22.68 5.45 -22.14
C THR A 412 -21.64 4.37 -22.40
N ARG A 413 -20.38 4.65 -22.07
CA ARG A 413 -19.29 3.69 -22.22
C ARG A 413 -19.46 2.55 -21.23
N LEU A 414 -19.17 1.34 -21.69
CA LEU A 414 -19.19 0.12 -20.89
C LEU A 414 -17.78 -0.37 -20.61
N TYR A 415 -17.59 -0.85 -19.38
CA TYR A 415 -16.32 -1.29 -18.86
C TYR A 415 -16.45 -2.69 -18.27
N LYS A 416 -15.45 -3.53 -18.52
CA LYS A 416 -15.29 -4.83 -17.87
C LYS A 416 -14.21 -4.70 -16.82
N LEU A 417 -14.51 -5.09 -15.58
CA LEU A 417 -13.51 -5.14 -14.52
C LEU A 417 -12.48 -6.24 -14.83
N ALA A 418 -11.23 -6.00 -14.49
CA ALA A 418 -10.10 -6.90 -14.72
C ALA A 418 -9.17 -6.99 -13.50
N ILE A 419 -9.76 -6.86 -12.30
CA ILE A 419 -9.03 -6.82 -11.02
C ILE A 419 -8.52 -8.21 -10.66
N THR A 420 -9.37 -9.22 -10.77
CA THR A 420 -9.01 -10.62 -10.47
C THR A 420 -7.88 -11.12 -11.37
N ARG A 421 -7.88 -10.70 -12.65
CA ARG A 421 -6.80 -11.01 -13.60
C ARG A 421 -5.48 -10.33 -13.22
N ALA A 422 -5.54 -9.15 -12.62
CA ALA A 422 -4.35 -8.39 -12.22
C ALA A 422 -3.77 -8.86 -10.86
N LEU A 423 -4.53 -9.72 -10.15
CA LEU A 423 -4.10 -10.31 -8.87
C LEU A 423 -3.41 -11.67 -9.05
N GLY A 424 -3.42 -12.23 -10.23
CA GLY A 424 -2.77 -13.49 -10.57
C GLY A 424 -3.72 -14.47 -11.15
#